data_ec6adefd5ef21ad169f86e9ce9dbe916
#
_entry.id   ec6adefd5ef21ad169f86e9ce9dbe916
#
_cell.length_a   1.000
_cell.length_b   1.000
_cell.length_c   1.000
_cell.angle_alpha   90.00
_cell.angle_beta   90.00
_cell.angle_gamma   90.00
#
_symmetry.space_group_name_H-M   'P 1'
#
loop_
_entity.id
_entity.type
_entity.pdbx_description
1 polymer ?
#
loop_
_entity_poly.entity_id
_entity_poly.type
_entity_poly.pdbx_seq_one_letter_code
_entity_poly.pdbx_strand_id
1 'polypeptide(L)'
;GNMTDFNEIKTDTTERMEKTLETLRNDFGGLRAGRAHASLLDNIMVEAYGTPTPIAQVGTVSVPDARTLSVSVWDKGIAKAVEKALRESDLGLNPVSDGQLIRIPIPPLSEERRKELVKVAGKYAEQNKIAIRNIRRDALDEVKKLKKDNLISEDDEKRYGTEIQKLTDDS
;
A
#
# COMPACT_ATOMS: atom_id res chain seq x y z
N GLY A 1 38.65 -6.20 8.05
CA GLY A 1 38.09 -6.05 7.46
C GLY A 1 36.98 -5.63 6.52
N ASN A 2 37.30 -5.45 5.26
CA ASN A 2 36.32 -5.02 4.28
C ASN A 2 35.80 -6.16 3.41
N MET A 3 35.87 -7.39 3.94
CA MET A 3 35.40 -8.53 3.17
C MET A 3 33.94 -8.80 3.48
N THR A 4 33.12 -8.73 2.46
CA THR A 4 31.74 -9.14 2.54
C THR A 4 31.72 -10.66 2.67
N ASP A 5 31.15 -11.17 3.75
CA ASP A 5 30.94 -12.59 3.91
C ASP A 5 29.52 -12.97 3.49
N PHE A 6 29.24 -14.29 3.46
CA PHE A 6 27.92 -14.75 3.04
C PHE A 6 26.80 -14.30 3.98
N ASN A 7 27.08 -14.15 5.26
CA ASN A 7 26.07 -13.68 6.22
C ASN A 7 25.63 -12.25 5.90
N GLU A 8 26.56 -11.40 5.52
CA GLU A 8 26.24 -10.02 5.10
C GLU A 8 25.39 -10.02 3.82
N ILE A 9 25.75 -10.85 2.85
CA ILE A 9 25.01 -11.00 1.59
C ILE A 9 23.58 -11.46 1.90
N LYS A 10 23.41 -12.44 2.77
CA LYS A 10 22.13 -12.99 3.15
C LYS A 10 21.26 -11.94 3.85
N THR A 11 21.85 -11.19 4.80
CA THR A 11 21.15 -10.13 5.52
C THR A 11 20.68 -9.03 4.55
N ASP A 12 21.57 -8.56 3.69
CA ASP A 12 21.23 -7.54 2.70
C ASP A 12 20.13 -8.01 1.74
N THR A 13 20.23 -9.24 1.28
CA THR A 13 19.22 -9.85 0.38
C THR A 13 17.87 -9.91 1.07
N THR A 14 17.81 -10.36 2.31
CA THR A 14 16.59 -10.46 3.10
C THR A 14 15.96 -9.07 3.28
N GLU A 15 16.74 -8.07 3.64
CA GLU A 15 16.26 -6.70 3.80
C GLU A 15 15.70 -6.13 2.50
N ARG A 16 16.40 -6.34 1.39
CA ARG A 16 15.94 -5.87 0.08
C ARG A 16 14.64 -6.55 -0.34
N MET A 17 14.49 -7.86 -0.06
CA MET A 17 13.26 -8.59 -0.32
C MET A 17 12.10 -8.06 0.51
N GLU A 18 12.33 -7.79 1.80
CA GLU A 18 11.30 -7.24 2.68
C GLU A 18 10.83 -5.87 2.22
N LYS A 19 11.74 -4.98 1.82
CA LYS A 19 11.40 -3.66 1.28
C LYS A 19 10.60 -3.76 -0.01
N THR A 20 10.98 -4.68 -0.89
CA THR A 20 10.29 -4.89 -2.16
C THR A 20 8.85 -5.37 -1.93
N LEU A 21 8.64 -6.31 -1.01
CA LEU A 21 7.31 -6.79 -0.66
C LEU A 21 6.46 -5.72 0.01
N GLU A 22 7.07 -4.90 0.87
CA GLU A 22 6.38 -3.78 1.50
C GLU A 22 5.91 -2.76 0.47
N THR A 23 6.78 -2.42 -0.50
CA THR A 23 6.41 -1.53 -1.59
C THR A 23 5.22 -2.07 -2.37
N LEU A 24 5.23 -3.36 -2.69
CA LEU A 24 4.11 -4.00 -3.41
C LEU A 24 2.81 -3.94 -2.61
N ARG A 25 2.85 -4.23 -1.32
CA ARG A 25 1.68 -4.14 -0.45
C ARG A 25 1.12 -2.72 -0.42
N ASN A 26 2.00 -1.72 -0.31
CA ASN A 26 1.60 -0.32 -0.30
C ASN A 26 0.98 0.10 -1.64
N ASP A 27 1.57 -0.34 -2.75
CA ASP A 27 1.05 -0.05 -4.09
C ASP A 27 -0.33 -0.65 -4.30
N PHE A 28 -0.52 -1.93 -3.96
CA PHE A 28 -1.82 -2.59 -4.06
C PHE A 28 -2.84 -1.97 -3.10
N GLY A 29 -2.41 -1.63 -1.89
CA GLY A 29 -3.27 -0.96 -0.92
C GLY A 29 -3.80 0.38 -1.42
N GLY A 30 -2.99 1.11 -2.19
CA GLY A 30 -3.38 2.38 -2.79
C GLY A 30 -4.44 2.27 -3.89
N LEU A 31 -4.61 1.10 -4.48
CA LEU A 31 -5.61 0.87 -5.53
C LEU A 31 -7.05 0.86 -5.00
N ARG A 32 -7.25 0.38 -3.78
CA ARG A 32 -8.55 0.37 -3.08
C ARG A 32 -9.75 -0.04 -3.91
N ALA A 33 -9.59 -0.98 -4.76
CA ALA A 33 -10.52 -1.60 -5.72
C ALA A 33 -12.04 -1.47 -5.43
N GLY A 34 -12.57 -0.25 -5.30
CA GLY A 34 -14.00 0.03 -5.13
C GLY A 34 -14.58 -0.28 -3.76
N ARG A 35 -13.73 -0.58 -2.76
CA ARG A 35 -14.20 -0.81 -1.40
C ARG A 35 -14.23 0.48 -0.60
N ALA A 36 -15.18 0.58 0.32
CA ALA A 36 -15.22 1.66 1.28
C ALA A 36 -13.97 1.60 2.17
N HIS A 37 -13.35 2.74 2.39
CA HIS A 37 -12.16 2.86 3.22
C HIS A 37 -12.20 4.20 3.94
N ALA A 38 -12.01 4.20 5.26
CA ALA A 38 -12.11 5.42 6.07
C ALA A 38 -11.19 6.52 5.56
N SER A 39 -10.00 6.17 5.03
CA SER A 39 -9.04 7.13 4.52
C SER A 39 -9.49 7.88 3.26
N LEU A 40 -10.57 7.46 2.60
CA LEU A 40 -11.16 8.23 1.49
C LEU A 40 -11.55 9.64 1.92
N LEU A 41 -11.88 9.82 3.19
CA LEU A 41 -12.35 11.09 3.73
C LEU A 41 -11.25 11.92 4.37
N ASP A 42 -10.00 11.43 4.40
CA ASP A 42 -8.90 12.08 5.13
C ASP A 42 -8.62 13.52 4.69
N ASN A 43 -8.81 13.82 3.41
CA ASN A 43 -8.52 15.15 2.86
C ASN A 43 -9.74 16.08 2.79
N ILE A 44 -10.88 15.63 3.32
CA ILE A 44 -12.10 16.45 3.31
C ILE A 44 -12.06 17.42 4.48
N MET A 45 -12.19 18.71 4.16
CA MET A 45 -12.21 19.77 5.14
C MET A 45 -13.64 20.28 5.30
N VAL A 46 -14.07 20.41 6.55
CA VAL A 46 -15.40 20.87 6.91
C VAL A 46 -15.29 22.29 7.48
N GLU A 47 -16.15 23.19 7.05
CA GLU A 47 -16.26 24.53 7.64
C GLU A 47 -16.95 24.40 9.00
N ALA A 48 -16.13 24.29 10.06
CA ALA A 48 -16.60 24.17 11.42
C ALA A 48 -16.12 25.34 12.25
N TYR A 49 -17.04 26.01 12.91
CA TYR A 49 -16.70 27.15 13.79
C TYR A 49 -15.89 28.24 13.10
N GLY A 50 -16.16 28.47 11.79
CA GLY A 50 -15.49 29.51 11.01
C GLY A 50 -14.10 29.13 10.51
N THR A 51 -13.68 27.88 10.68
CA THR A 51 -12.35 27.40 10.30
C THR A 51 -12.45 26.07 9.55
N PRO A 52 -11.70 25.90 8.44
CA PRO A 52 -11.62 24.59 7.79
C PRO A 52 -11.02 23.56 8.76
N THR A 53 -11.72 22.47 8.99
CA THR A 53 -11.36 21.45 9.97
C THR A 53 -11.43 20.07 9.32
N PRO A 54 -10.41 19.19 9.50
CA PRO A 54 -10.47 17.83 9.00
C PRO A 54 -11.70 17.09 9.54
N ILE A 55 -12.33 16.30 8.69
CA ILE A 55 -13.58 15.59 9.04
C ILE A 55 -13.40 14.69 10.27
N ALA A 56 -12.22 14.11 10.44
CA ALA A 56 -11.93 13.24 11.60
C ALA A 56 -11.93 14.00 12.94
N GLN A 57 -11.86 15.33 12.92
CA GLN A 57 -11.90 16.16 14.11
C GLN A 57 -13.32 16.63 14.48
N VAL A 58 -14.30 16.33 13.66
CA VAL A 58 -15.70 16.72 13.90
C VAL A 58 -16.64 15.53 14.01
N GLY A 59 -16.16 14.34 13.75
CA GLY A 59 -16.96 13.14 13.83
C GLY A 59 -16.13 11.87 13.80
N THR A 60 -16.81 10.76 14.02
CA THR A 60 -16.21 9.43 13.94
C THR A 60 -16.55 8.82 12.59
N VAL A 61 -15.50 8.49 11.82
CA VAL A 61 -15.63 7.83 10.52
C VAL A 61 -15.59 6.33 10.75
N SER A 62 -16.55 5.60 10.20
CA SER A 62 -16.59 4.15 10.30
C SER A 62 -16.99 3.52 8.96
N VAL A 63 -16.77 2.21 8.84
CA VAL A 63 -17.03 1.43 7.64
C VAL A 63 -17.99 0.31 7.99
N PRO A 64 -19.34 0.56 7.95
CA PRO A 64 -20.33 -0.46 8.28
C PRO A 64 -20.26 -1.70 7.39
N ASP A 65 -19.95 -1.51 6.10
CA ASP A 65 -19.77 -2.60 5.17
C ASP A 65 -18.80 -2.19 4.05
N ALA A 66 -18.52 -3.10 3.12
CA ALA A 66 -17.52 -2.88 2.06
C ALA A 66 -17.89 -1.75 1.07
N ARG A 67 -19.14 -1.29 1.09
CA ARG A 67 -19.67 -0.31 0.14
C ARG A 67 -20.22 0.94 0.79
N THR A 68 -20.09 1.07 2.11
CA THR A 68 -20.67 2.20 2.83
C THR A 68 -19.69 2.75 3.85
N LEU A 69 -19.52 4.07 3.84
CA LEU A 69 -18.88 4.79 4.91
C LEU A 69 -19.96 5.47 5.76
N SER A 70 -19.68 5.71 7.01
CA SER A 70 -20.53 6.55 7.84
C SER A 70 -19.71 7.52 8.66
N VAL A 71 -20.29 8.70 8.90
CA VAL A 71 -19.71 9.71 9.78
C VAL A 71 -20.74 10.02 10.86
N SER A 72 -20.37 9.76 12.10
CA SER A 72 -21.17 10.16 13.26
C SER A 72 -20.64 11.50 13.74
N VAL A 73 -21.39 12.55 13.45
CA VAL A 73 -20.98 13.92 13.77
C VAL A 73 -21.24 14.20 15.25
N TRP A 74 -20.21 14.71 15.95
CA TRP A 74 -20.32 14.92 17.41
C TRP A 74 -21.18 16.12 17.78
N ASP A 75 -21.15 17.15 16.95
CA ASP A 75 -21.95 18.37 17.18
C ASP A 75 -23.06 18.47 16.14
N LYS A 76 -24.29 18.38 16.61
CA LYS A 76 -25.48 18.48 15.76
C LYS A 76 -25.49 19.77 14.90
N GLY A 77 -24.91 20.85 15.44
CA GLY A 77 -24.87 22.15 14.76
C GLY A 77 -24.01 22.16 13.51
N ILE A 78 -23.06 21.22 13.37
CA ILE A 78 -22.18 21.15 12.19
C ILE A 78 -22.49 19.99 11.26
N ALA A 79 -23.54 19.22 11.52
CA ALA A 79 -23.91 18.08 10.68
C ALA A 79 -24.17 18.50 9.23
N LYS A 80 -24.84 19.62 9.02
CA LYS A 80 -25.10 20.13 7.67
C LYS A 80 -23.82 20.55 6.97
N ALA A 81 -22.87 21.13 7.69
CA ALA A 81 -21.59 21.52 7.10
C ALA A 81 -20.78 20.28 6.69
N VAL A 82 -20.84 19.21 7.46
CA VAL A 82 -20.21 17.93 7.11
C VAL A 82 -20.84 17.35 5.85
N GLU A 83 -22.15 17.30 5.79
CA GLU A 83 -22.88 16.83 4.60
C GLU A 83 -22.50 17.63 3.35
N LYS A 84 -22.47 18.95 3.47
CA LYS A 84 -22.09 19.83 2.38
C LYS A 84 -20.67 19.56 1.89
N ALA A 85 -19.71 19.44 2.82
CA ALA A 85 -18.33 19.14 2.48
C ALA A 85 -18.18 17.83 1.74
N LEU A 86 -18.91 16.81 2.15
CA LEU A 86 -18.92 15.51 1.48
C LEU A 86 -19.51 15.59 0.09
N ARG A 87 -20.62 16.32 -0.07
CA ARG A 87 -21.29 16.49 -1.35
C ARG A 87 -20.47 17.28 -2.35
N GLU A 88 -19.76 18.30 -1.88
CA GLU A 88 -18.94 19.17 -2.73
C GLU A 88 -17.53 18.62 -2.98
N SER A 89 -17.18 17.49 -2.37
CA SER A 89 -15.86 16.86 -2.60
C SER A 89 -15.74 16.35 -4.03
N ASP A 90 -14.49 16.23 -4.51
CA ASP A 90 -14.20 15.71 -5.85
C ASP A 90 -14.44 14.21 -5.98
N LEU A 91 -14.89 13.56 -4.90
CA LEU A 91 -15.06 12.10 -4.85
C LEU A 91 -16.40 11.63 -5.44
N GLY A 92 -17.29 12.54 -5.80
CA GLY A 92 -18.61 12.19 -6.37
C GLY A 92 -19.51 11.45 -5.38
N LEU A 93 -19.47 11.85 -4.11
CA LEU A 93 -20.22 11.19 -3.05
C LEU A 93 -21.65 11.74 -2.95
N ASN A 94 -22.58 10.86 -2.56
CA ASN A 94 -23.98 11.24 -2.30
C ASN A 94 -24.32 10.92 -0.85
N PRO A 95 -23.97 11.81 0.09
CA PRO A 95 -24.24 11.57 1.51
C PRO A 95 -25.72 11.60 1.82
N VAL A 96 -26.17 10.71 2.68
CA VAL A 96 -27.54 10.64 3.16
C VAL A 96 -27.52 10.90 4.66
N SER A 97 -28.11 12.01 5.08
CA SER A 97 -28.15 12.40 6.49
C SER A 97 -29.35 11.81 7.21
N ASP A 98 -29.09 11.31 8.43
CA ASP A 98 -30.10 10.90 9.38
C ASP A 98 -29.70 11.49 10.73
N GLY A 99 -30.10 12.75 10.98
CA GLY A 99 -29.69 13.49 12.14
C GLY A 99 -28.18 13.75 12.14
N GLN A 100 -27.47 13.23 13.13
CA GLN A 100 -26.01 13.34 13.25
C GLN A 100 -25.25 12.26 12.51
N LEU A 101 -25.96 11.23 12.04
CA LEU A 101 -25.34 10.14 11.29
C LEU A 101 -25.46 10.42 9.80
N ILE A 102 -24.34 10.44 9.11
CA ILE A 102 -24.28 10.64 7.68
C ILE A 102 -23.76 9.37 7.04
N ARG A 103 -24.56 8.76 6.16
CA ARG A 103 -24.18 7.55 5.43
C ARG A 103 -23.70 7.95 4.05
N ILE A 104 -22.64 7.31 3.61
CA ILE A 104 -22.00 7.63 2.33
C ILE A 104 -21.88 6.32 1.54
N PRO A 105 -22.86 6.06 0.63
CA PRO A 105 -22.73 4.92 -0.28
C PRO A 105 -21.56 5.16 -1.22
N ILE A 106 -20.73 4.14 -1.41
CA ILE A 106 -19.60 4.21 -2.33
C ILE A 106 -20.08 3.67 -3.69
N PRO A 107 -19.95 4.44 -4.77
CA PRO A 107 -20.39 3.99 -6.09
C PRO A 107 -19.63 2.72 -6.51
N PRO A 108 -20.30 1.78 -7.20
CA PRO A 108 -19.60 0.62 -7.76
C PRO A 108 -18.62 1.07 -8.83
N LEU A 109 -17.53 0.32 -9.00
CA LEU A 109 -16.56 0.60 -10.05
C LEU A 109 -17.21 0.44 -11.42
N SER A 110 -16.93 1.38 -12.34
CA SER A 110 -17.29 1.21 -13.73
C SER A 110 -16.43 0.11 -14.35
N GLU A 111 -16.89 -0.49 -15.43
CA GLU A 111 -16.15 -1.48 -16.19
C GLU A 111 -14.80 -0.92 -16.65
N GLU A 112 -14.78 0.31 -17.13
CA GLU A 112 -13.56 0.98 -17.57
C GLU A 112 -12.57 1.16 -16.43
N ARG A 113 -13.04 1.62 -15.28
CA ARG A 113 -12.17 1.82 -14.11
C ARG A 113 -11.62 0.52 -13.60
N ARG A 114 -12.43 -0.54 -13.62
CA ARG A 114 -12.00 -1.88 -13.24
C ARG A 114 -10.86 -2.37 -14.13
N LYS A 115 -10.98 -2.17 -15.44
CA LYS A 115 -9.94 -2.54 -16.41
C LYS A 115 -8.65 -1.74 -16.17
N GLU A 116 -8.76 -0.44 -15.89
CA GLU A 116 -7.61 0.38 -15.56
C GLU A 116 -6.89 -0.13 -14.31
N LEU A 117 -7.63 -0.49 -13.26
CA LEU A 117 -7.05 -1.01 -12.03
C LEU A 117 -6.32 -2.32 -12.25
N VAL A 118 -6.86 -3.20 -13.10
CA VAL A 118 -6.19 -4.46 -13.45
C VAL A 118 -4.86 -4.18 -14.15
N LYS A 119 -4.82 -3.22 -15.07
CA LYS A 119 -3.57 -2.84 -15.75
C LYS A 119 -2.55 -2.28 -14.78
N VAL A 120 -2.97 -1.41 -13.86
CA VAL A 120 -2.08 -0.80 -12.87
C VAL A 120 -1.55 -1.88 -11.92
N ALA A 121 -2.40 -2.79 -11.46
CA ALA A 121 -1.99 -3.91 -10.61
C ALA A 121 -0.96 -4.79 -11.32
N GLY A 122 -1.18 -5.09 -12.62
CA GLY A 122 -0.24 -5.84 -13.44
C GLY A 122 1.12 -5.15 -13.55
N LYS A 123 1.12 -3.83 -13.68
CA LYS A 123 2.34 -3.02 -13.74
C LYS A 123 3.12 -3.11 -12.42
N TYR A 124 2.44 -2.99 -11.28
CA TYR A 124 3.09 -3.12 -9.99
C TYR A 124 3.67 -4.51 -9.79
N ALA A 125 2.94 -5.56 -10.19
CA ALA A 125 3.42 -6.93 -10.11
C ALA A 125 4.68 -7.14 -10.97
N GLU A 126 4.71 -6.57 -12.17
CA GLU A 126 5.88 -6.67 -13.05
C GLU A 126 7.09 -5.92 -12.47
N GLN A 127 6.89 -4.73 -11.92
CA GLN A 127 7.95 -3.99 -11.25
C GLN A 127 8.52 -4.79 -10.08
N ASN A 128 7.67 -5.48 -9.33
CA ASN A 128 8.10 -6.34 -8.22
C ASN A 128 8.96 -7.50 -8.71
N LYS A 129 8.57 -8.16 -9.80
CA LYS A 129 9.35 -9.25 -10.40
C LYS A 129 10.72 -8.79 -10.85
N ILE A 130 10.81 -7.62 -11.48
CA ILE A 130 12.07 -7.04 -11.92
C ILE A 130 12.97 -6.75 -10.71
N ALA A 131 12.41 -6.18 -9.65
CA ALA A 131 13.15 -5.88 -8.43
C ALA A 131 13.70 -7.16 -7.80
N ILE A 132 12.91 -8.23 -7.74
CA ILE A 132 13.34 -9.52 -7.18
C ILE A 132 14.45 -10.14 -8.04
N ARG A 133 14.34 -10.08 -9.36
CA ARG A 133 15.40 -10.58 -10.25
C ARG A 133 16.71 -9.83 -10.03
N ASN A 134 16.64 -8.52 -9.87
CA ASN A 134 17.84 -7.70 -9.61
C ASN A 134 18.47 -8.05 -8.26
N ILE A 135 17.66 -8.25 -7.23
CA ILE A 135 18.13 -8.67 -5.91
C ILE A 135 18.86 -10.01 -6.00
N ARG A 136 18.25 -10.98 -6.69
CA ARG A 136 18.83 -12.31 -6.89
C ARG A 136 20.15 -12.23 -7.64
N ARG A 137 20.17 -11.50 -8.75
CA ARG A 137 21.37 -11.35 -9.57
C ARG A 137 22.50 -10.73 -8.78
N ASP A 138 22.24 -9.64 -8.05
CA ASP A 138 23.25 -8.94 -7.27
C ASP A 138 23.84 -9.85 -6.20
N ALA A 139 22.98 -10.60 -5.50
CA ALA A 139 23.43 -11.54 -4.46
C ALA A 139 24.27 -12.67 -5.04
N LEU A 140 23.86 -13.25 -6.16
CA LEU A 140 24.62 -14.30 -6.85
C LEU A 140 25.96 -13.80 -7.37
N ASP A 141 26.01 -12.57 -7.88
CA ASP A 141 27.26 -11.96 -8.34
C ASP A 141 28.23 -11.74 -7.18
N GLU A 142 27.74 -11.34 -6.01
CA GLU A 142 28.58 -11.19 -4.82
C GLU A 142 29.15 -12.54 -4.36
N VAL A 143 28.36 -13.61 -4.42
CA VAL A 143 28.84 -14.97 -4.10
C VAL A 143 29.91 -15.40 -5.09
N LYS A 144 29.73 -15.14 -6.38
CA LYS A 144 30.75 -15.44 -7.40
C LYS A 144 32.05 -14.69 -7.15
N LYS A 145 31.95 -13.46 -6.67
CA LYS A 145 33.12 -12.66 -6.33
C LYS A 145 33.87 -13.28 -5.14
N LEU A 146 33.17 -13.75 -4.13
CA LEU A 146 33.79 -14.46 -3.00
C LEU A 146 34.55 -15.70 -3.47
N LYS A 147 34.00 -16.44 -4.42
CA LYS A 147 34.67 -17.62 -5.01
C LYS A 147 35.91 -17.21 -5.79
N LYS A 148 35.79 -16.16 -6.62
CA LYS A 148 36.90 -15.64 -7.42
C LYS A 148 38.06 -15.18 -6.54
N ASP A 149 37.76 -14.57 -5.40
CA ASP A 149 38.76 -14.09 -4.45
C ASP A 149 39.28 -15.20 -3.52
N ASN A 150 38.89 -16.46 -3.77
CA ASN A 150 39.28 -17.64 -3.00
C ASN A 150 38.87 -17.58 -1.52
N LEU A 151 37.82 -16.85 -1.23
CA LEU A 151 37.28 -16.73 0.14
C LEU A 151 36.29 -17.85 0.49
N ILE A 152 35.76 -18.53 -0.52
CA ILE A 152 34.87 -19.68 -0.37
C ILE A 152 35.24 -20.75 -1.39
N SER A 153 34.83 -21.99 -1.13
CA SER A 153 35.03 -23.12 -2.03
C SER A 153 33.96 -23.15 -3.12
N GLU A 154 34.18 -23.97 -4.14
CA GLU A 154 33.18 -24.22 -5.18
C GLU A 154 31.91 -24.84 -4.61
N ASP A 155 32.03 -25.73 -3.62
CA ASP A 155 30.89 -26.33 -2.95
C ASP A 155 30.12 -25.28 -2.15
N ASP A 156 30.82 -24.35 -1.49
CA ASP A 156 30.21 -23.23 -0.79
C ASP A 156 29.45 -22.32 -1.76
N GLU A 157 30.01 -22.05 -2.92
CA GLU A 157 29.34 -21.24 -3.95
C GLU A 157 28.01 -21.85 -4.34
N LYS A 158 27.97 -23.15 -4.58
CA LYS A 158 26.72 -23.87 -4.93
C LYS A 158 25.69 -23.81 -3.79
N ARG A 159 26.14 -24.04 -2.57
CA ARG A 159 25.27 -24.04 -1.39
C ARG A 159 24.68 -22.65 -1.17
N TYR A 160 25.50 -21.60 -1.24
CA TYR A 160 25.06 -20.22 -1.06
C TYR A 160 24.13 -19.78 -2.19
N GLY A 161 24.41 -20.19 -3.42
CA GLY A 161 23.53 -19.93 -4.54
C GLY A 161 22.14 -20.53 -4.34
N THR A 162 22.06 -21.75 -3.80
CA THR A 162 20.80 -22.42 -3.48
C THR A 162 20.03 -21.66 -2.39
N GLU A 163 20.73 -21.19 -1.36
CA GLU A 163 20.09 -20.41 -0.29
C GLU A 163 19.52 -19.08 -0.82
N ILE A 164 20.26 -18.39 -1.67
CA ILE A 164 19.79 -17.14 -2.29
C ILE A 164 18.56 -17.40 -3.15
N GLN A 165 18.59 -18.46 -3.95
CA GLN A 165 17.47 -18.86 -4.78
C GLN A 165 16.22 -19.09 -3.93
N LYS A 166 16.37 -19.78 -2.81
CA LYS A 166 15.27 -20.04 -1.88
C LYS A 166 14.72 -18.75 -1.27
N LEU A 167 15.59 -17.83 -0.82
CA LEU A 167 15.18 -16.55 -0.24
C LEU A 167 14.38 -15.70 -1.22
N THR A 168 14.69 -15.79 -2.52
CA THR A 168 14.05 -14.97 -3.55
C THR A 168 12.85 -15.67 -4.21
N ASP A 169 12.76 -16.99 -4.14
CA ASP A 169 11.62 -17.74 -4.67
C ASP A 169 10.45 -17.81 -3.69
N ASP A 170 10.71 -17.81 -2.39
CA ASP A 170 9.69 -17.91 -1.34
C ASP A 170 8.90 -16.62 -1.11
N SER A 171 9.13 -15.59 -1.91
CA SER A 171 8.48 -14.29 -1.73
C SER A 171 7.29 -14.08 -2.65
#